data_6496ac49f4c394bfb3b93862f8392a22
#
_entry.id   6496ac49f4c394bfb3b93862f8392a22
#
_cell.length_a   1.000
_cell.length_b   1.000
_cell.length_c   1.000
_cell.angle_alpha   90.00
_cell.angle_beta   90.00
_cell.angle_gamma   90.00
#
_symmetry.space_group_name_H-M   'P 1'
#
loop_
_entity.id
_entity.type
_entity.pdbx_description
1 polymer ?
#
loop_
_entity_poly.entity_id
_entity_poly.type
_entity_poly.pdbx_seq_one_letter_code
_entity_poly.pdbx_strand_id
1 'polypeptide(L)'
;VMFIMLSLVDLWTVNQEFLKLKPAKNMGAQFRMDPVISYLLEDKGHYRIFPADELSSNRYGYWGIESIGGYRAVKLRHYQDLMDAGGFGRPAILSMLNVKYLITGKKVRNTSFIPAPNFKGIYENKDVMPRAWLVGNVESVTDQKASLSKIISKSFRPQRMAVVVNYTGPDLPGTVQGTATIRTLTENEILIDVQTDSSALLVLSEVYYAPGWKCDINGEPTKIFQTDHVLRSIYIPKGQHEVRFYYDHGSWKIARIASRSSFLFLVCALFFLSWKDNKRVEI
;
A
#
# COMPACT_ATOMS: atom_id res chain seq x y z
N VAL A 1 21.49 -23.27 -34.21
CA VAL A 1 20.11 -23.43 -34.71
C VAL A 1 19.36 -24.49 -33.87
N MET A 2 19.94 -25.71 -33.70
CA MET A 2 19.30 -26.83 -32.97
C MET A 2 18.86 -26.44 -31.53
N PHE A 3 19.71 -25.77 -30.74
CA PHE A 3 19.36 -25.34 -29.37
C PHE A 3 18.20 -24.32 -29.35
N ILE A 4 18.13 -23.42 -30.33
CA ILE A 4 17.02 -22.47 -30.46
C ILE A 4 15.72 -23.21 -30.73
N MET A 5 15.74 -24.17 -31.64
CA MET A 5 14.57 -25.01 -31.96
C MET A 5 14.09 -25.81 -30.74
N LEU A 6 15.01 -26.45 -30.02
CA LEU A 6 14.68 -27.17 -28.79
C LEU A 6 14.08 -26.28 -27.74
N SER A 7 14.65 -25.08 -27.50
CA SER A 7 14.09 -24.10 -26.56
C SER A 7 12.71 -23.58 -26.98
N LEU A 8 12.47 -23.39 -28.29
CA LEU A 8 11.15 -22.98 -28.77
C LEU A 8 10.12 -24.09 -28.59
N VAL A 9 10.48 -25.35 -28.84
CA VAL A 9 9.58 -26.49 -28.62
C VAL A 9 9.25 -26.66 -27.15
N ASP A 10 10.25 -26.55 -26.26
CA ASP A 10 10.06 -26.64 -24.80
C ASP A 10 9.15 -25.51 -24.29
N LEU A 11 9.44 -24.28 -24.66
CA LEU A 11 8.60 -23.14 -24.32
C LEU A 11 7.18 -23.24 -24.88
N TRP A 12 7.04 -23.76 -26.10
CA TRP A 12 5.74 -23.94 -26.73
C TRP A 12 4.90 -25.00 -26.02
N THR A 13 5.49 -26.15 -25.69
CA THR A 13 4.77 -27.24 -25.00
C THR A 13 4.30 -26.80 -23.61
N VAL A 14 5.15 -26.08 -22.82
CA VAL A 14 4.78 -25.53 -21.53
C VAL A 14 3.69 -24.47 -21.68
N ASN A 15 3.84 -23.52 -22.62
CA ASN A 15 2.88 -22.45 -22.80
C ASN A 15 1.48 -22.93 -23.21
N GLN A 16 1.36 -24.01 -23.98
CA GLN A 16 0.05 -24.54 -24.36
C GLN A 16 -0.81 -24.97 -23.16
N GLU A 17 -0.20 -25.43 -22.07
CA GLU A 17 -0.93 -25.79 -20.86
C GLU A 17 -1.52 -24.57 -20.13
N PHE A 18 -0.85 -23.42 -20.22
CA PHE A 18 -1.23 -22.17 -19.54
C PHE A 18 -2.09 -21.24 -20.41
N LEU A 19 -1.94 -21.29 -21.74
CA LEU A 19 -2.69 -20.46 -22.68
C LEU A 19 -4.11 -21.01 -22.94
N LYS A 20 -4.96 -20.93 -21.90
CA LYS A 20 -6.39 -21.23 -22.03
C LYS A 20 -7.13 -19.99 -22.51
N LEU A 21 -7.29 -19.85 -23.81
CA LEU A 21 -8.05 -18.73 -24.40
C LEU A 21 -9.51 -18.78 -23.96
N LYS A 22 -10.00 -17.67 -23.40
CA LYS A 22 -11.42 -17.49 -23.05
C LYS A 22 -12.07 -16.56 -24.08
N PRO A 23 -13.37 -16.76 -24.42
CA PRO A 23 -14.07 -15.83 -25.31
C PRO A 23 -13.99 -14.40 -24.82
N ALA A 24 -13.69 -13.43 -25.68
CA ALA A 24 -13.52 -12.03 -25.36
C ALA A 24 -14.75 -11.42 -24.64
N LYS A 25 -15.96 -11.92 -24.96
CA LYS A 25 -17.21 -11.50 -24.29
C LYS A 25 -17.22 -11.74 -22.79
N ASN A 26 -16.39 -12.64 -22.27
CA ASN A 26 -16.32 -12.97 -20.86
C ASN A 26 -15.23 -12.16 -20.12
N MET A 27 -14.35 -11.46 -20.84
CA MET A 27 -13.24 -10.70 -20.24
C MET A 27 -13.72 -9.59 -19.32
N GLY A 28 -14.76 -8.87 -19.70
CA GLY A 28 -15.30 -7.76 -18.90
C GLY A 28 -16.26 -8.16 -17.77
N ALA A 29 -16.63 -9.45 -17.69
CA ALA A 29 -17.69 -9.87 -16.76
C ALA A 29 -17.34 -9.62 -15.27
N GLN A 30 -16.08 -9.83 -14.90
CA GLN A 30 -15.59 -9.60 -13.53
C GLN A 30 -15.43 -8.13 -13.16
N PHE A 31 -15.45 -7.24 -14.15
CA PHE A 31 -15.32 -5.78 -13.97
C PHE A 31 -16.62 -5.04 -14.28
N ARG A 32 -17.75 -5.75 -14.31
CA ARG A 32 -19.05 -5.09 -14.47
C ARG A 32 -19.34 -4.24 -13.24
N MET A 33 -19.83 -3.04 -13.51
CA MET A 33 -20.40 -2.19 -12.47
C MET A 33 -21.63 -2.89 -11.90
N ASP A 34 -21.65 -3.04 -10.61
CA ASP A 34 -22.79 -3.56 -9.85
C ASP A 34 -23.29 -2.51 -8.85
N PRO A 35 -24.44 -2.73 -8.21
CA PRO A 35 -24.98 -1.76 -7.26
C PRO A 35 -24.05 -1.45 -6.08
N VAL A 36 -23.20 -2.40 -5.64
CA VAL A 36 -22.21 -2.19 -4.56
C VAL A 36 -21.16 -1.17 -5.02
N ILE A 37 -20.60 -1.38 -6.20
CA ILE A 37 -19.61 -0.46 -6.79
C ILE A 37 -20.21 0.92 -6.99
N SER A 38 -21.45 1.00 -7.52
CA SER A 38 -22.14 2.29 -7.72
C SER A 38 -22.30 3.04 -6.40
N TYR A 39 -22.75 2.37 -5.35
CA TYR A 39 -22.89 2.95 -4.01
C TYR A 39 -21.55 3.49 -3.47
N LEU A 40 -20.48 2.70 -3.58
CA LEU A 40 -19.16 3.12 -3.11
C LEU A 40 -18.61 4.32 -3.88
N LEU A 41 -18.87 4.42 -5.18
CA LEU A 41 -18.41 5.52 -6.02
C LEU A 41 -19.13 6.86 -5.76
N GLU A 42 -20.27 6.85 -5.06
CA GLU A 42 -20.95 8.08 -4.61
C GLU A 42 -20.13 8.83 -3.55
N ASP A 43 -19.40 8.09 -2.71
CA ASP A 43 -18.49 8.67 -1.72
C ASP A 43 -17.18 9.11 -2.38
N LYS A 44 -16.91 10.42 -2.36
CA LYS A 44 -15.72 11.04 -2.96
C LYS A 44 -14.55 11.19 -1.98
N GLY A 45 -14.70 10.71 -0.74
CA GLY A 45 -13.65 10.74 0.26
C GLY A 45 -12.50 9.76 -0.01
N HIS A 46 -11.38 9.97 0.68
CA HIS A 46 -10.29 9.01 0.71
C HIS A 46 -10.57 7.94 1.79
N TYR A 47 -10.95 6.76 1.35
CA TYR A 47 -11.25 5.63 2.24
C TYR A 47 -10.81 4.30 1.64
N ARG A 48 -10.76 3.28 2.47
CA ARG A 48 -10.59 1.88 2.05
C ARG A 48 -11.82 1.07 2.37
N ILE A 49 -11.97 -0.03 1.63
CA ILE A 49 -13.00 -1.04 1.90
C ILE A 49 -12.37 -2.32 2.42
N PHE A 50 -13.17 -3.10 3.16
CA PHE A 50 -12.89 -4.48 3.52
C PHE A 50 -13.93 -5.42 2.91
N PRO A 51 -13.70 -5.99 1.71
CA PRO A 51 -14.59 -6.98 1.10
C PRO A 51 -14.32 -8.36 1.72
N ALA A 52 -14.93 -8.66 2.88
CA ALA A 52 -14.57 -9.80 3.71
C ALA A 52 -14.81 -11.17 3.04
N ASP A 53 -15.81 -11.26 2.16
CA ASP A 53 -16.14 -12.51 1.46
C ASP A 53 -15.32 -12.71 0.16
N GLU A 54 -14.65 -11.67 -0.34
CA GLU A 54 -13.85 -11.69 -1.56
C GLU A 54 -12.52 -10.91 -1.40
N LEU A 55 -11.85 -11.07 -0.26
CA LEU A 55 -10.66 -10.31 0.12
C LEU A 55 -9.52 -10.36 -0.91
N SER A 56 -9.41 -11.43 -1.67
CA SER A 56 -8.40 -11.58 -2.74
C SER A 56 -8.84 -11.01 -4.11
N SER A 57 -10.05 -10.45 -4.21
CA SER A 57 -10.53 -9.87 -5.47
C SER A 57 -9.90 -8.52 -5.77
N ASN A 58 -9.46 -8.30 -7.02
CA ASN A 58 -8.96 -7.01 -7.50
C ASN A 58 -10.02 -6.17 -8.22
N ARG A 59 -11.30 -6.60 -8.23
CA ARG A 59 -12.35 -5.93 -9.01
C ARG A 59 -12.61 -4.49 -8.59
N TYR A 60 -12.46 -4.19 -7.29
CA TYR A 60 -12.66 -2.84 -6.76
C TYR A 60 -11.59 -1.86 -7.25
N GLY A 61 -10.33 -2.32 -7.32
CA GLY A 61 -9.22 -1.52 -7.83
C GLY A 61 -9.39 -1.09 -9.30
N TYR A 62 -10.11 -1.88 -10.11
CA TYR A 62 -10.46 -1.49 -11.49
C TYR A 62 -11.29 -0.19 -11.54
N TRP A 63 -12.09 0.06 -10.51
CA TRP A 63 -12.93 1.24 -10.36
C TRP A 63 -12.28 2.35 -9.51
N GLY A 64 -11.02 2.21 -9.17
CA GLY A 64 -10.31 3.16 -8.33
C GLY A 64 -10.69 3.11 -6.84
N ILE A 65 -11.43 2.08 -6.40
CA ILE A 65 -11.82 1.91 -5.00
C ILE A 65 -10.69 1.17 -4.27
N GLU A 66 -10.12 1.81 -3.26
CA GLU A 66 -9.03 1.22 -2.47
C GLU A 66 -9.55 0.11 -1.54
N SER A 67 -8.85 -1.02 -1.52
CA SER A 67 -9.16 -2.17 -0.65
C SER A 67 -7.97 -2.53 0.22
N ILE A 68 -8.23 -2.98 1.46
CA ILE A 68 -7.19 -3.58 2.33
C ILE A 68 -6.80 -4.99 1.88
N GLY A 69 -7.54 -5.58 0.92
CA GLY A 69 -7.25 -6.87 0.30
C GLY A 69 -6.70 -6.74 -1.11
N GLY A 70 -6.94 -7.78 -1.90
CA GLY A 70 -6.50 -7.91 -3.28
C GLY A 70 -5.45 -9.00 -3.47
N TYR A 71 -5.40 -9.55 -4.68
CA TYR A 71 -4.40 -10.54 -5.06
C TYR A 71 -3.12 -9.84 -5.53
N ARG A 72 -2.01 -10.18 -4.87
CA ARG A 72 -0.66 -9.73 -5.26
C ARG A 72 0.28 -10.91 -5.13
N ALA A 73 1.14 -11.12 -6.12
CA ALA A 73 2.14 -12.19 -6.13
C ALA A 73 3.19 -12.00 -5.02
N VAL A 74 3.51 -10.75 -4.68
CA VAL A 74 4.47 -10.40 -3.61
C VAL A 74 3.74 -9.56 -2.56
N LYS A 75 3.74 -10.02 -1.31
CA LYS A 75 3.16 -9.34 -0.16
C LYS A 75 4.24 -8.93 0.82
N LEU A 76 4.07 -7.79 1.46
CA LEU A 76 4.94 -7.37 2.57
C LEU A 76 4.71 -8.29 3.78
N ARG A 77 5.79 -8.82 4.35
CA ARG A 77 5.74 -9.79 5.44
C ARG A 77 4.92 -9.29 6.64
N HIS A 78 5.19 -8.09 7.11
CA HIS A 78 4.48 -7.53 8.26
C HIS A 78 2.97 -7.32 8.00
N TYR A 79 2.57 -7.06 6.74
CA TYR A 79 1.14 -7.00 6.38
C TYR A 79 0.49 -8.39 6.40
N GLN A 80 1.22 -9.42 5.93
CA GLN A 80 0.75 -10.80 6.01
C GLN A 80 0.67 -11.27 7.47
N ASP A 81 1.66 -10.95 8.31
CA ASP A 81 1.64 -11.28 9.73
C ASP A 81 0.42 -10.70 10.46
N LEU A 82 0.01 -9.46 10.11
CA LEU A 82 -1.22 -8.86 10.63
C LEU A 82 -2.47 -9.64 10.21
N MET A 83 -2.53 -10.10 8.97
CA MET A 83 -3.65 -10.92 8.46
C MET A 83 -3.70 -12.26 9.17
N ASP A 84 -2.56 -12.97 9.28
CA ASP A 84 -2.43 -14.28 9.89
C ASP A 84 -2.78 -14.25 11.39
N ALA A 85 -2.48 -13.14 12.07
CA ALA A 85 -2.87 -12.90 13.46
C ALA A 85 -4.37 -12.55 13.64
N GLY A 86 -5.17 -12.56 12.57
CA GLY A 86 -6.58 -12.23 12.61
C GLY A 86 -6.86 -10.73 12.85
N GLY A 87 -5.90 -9.85 12.50
CA GLY A 87 -6.01 -8.42 12.71
C GLY A 87 -7.25 -7.80 12.05
N PHE A 88 -7.63 -8.27 10.87
CA PHE A 88 -8.83 -7.79 10.16
C PHE A 88 -10.16 -8.14 10.85
N GLY A 89 -10.15 -9.00 11.86
CA GLY A 89 -11.30 -9.23 12.74
C GLY A 89 -11.45 -8.19 13.85
N ARG A 90 -10.55 -7.20 13.95
CA ARG A 90 -10.52 -6.19 15.01
C ARG A 90 -10.91 -4.81 14.49
N PRO A 91 -11.98 -4.19 15.02
CA PRO A 91 -12.44 -2.88 14.57
C PRO A 91 -11.37 -1.78 14.66
N ALA A 92 -10.58 -1.74 15.75
CA ALA A 92 -9.50 -0.78 15.90
C ALA A 92 -8.46 -0.85 14.77
N ILE A 93 -8.14 -2.07 14.31
CA ILE A 93 -7.23 -2.29 13.17
C ILE A 93 -7.88 -1.81 11.87
N LEU A 94 -9.14 -2.16 11.63
CA LEU A 94 -9.87 -1.70 10.44
C LEU A 94 -9.97 -0.17 10.42
N SER A 95 -10.24 0.44 11.59
CA SER A 95 -10.31 1.90 11.71
C SER A 95 -8.97 2.58 11.40
N MET A 96 -7.84 2.09 11.95
CA MET A 96 -6.51 2.67 11.67
C MET A 96 -6.05 2.44 10.22
N LEU A 97 -6.56 1.39 9.56
CA LEU A 97 -6.33 1.16 8.14
C LEU A 97 -7.25 2.02 7.25
N ASN A 98 -7.99 2.96 7.83
CA ASN A 98 -8.94 3.84 7.15
C ASN A 98 -10.05 3.06 6.42
N VAL A 99 -10.47 1.92 6.99
CA VAL A 99 -11.59 1.14 6.43
C VAL A 99 -12.91 1.79 6.82
N LYS A 100 -13.57 2.40 5.84
CA LYS A 100 -14.90 3.02 6.01
C LYS A 100 -16.03 2.03 5.76
N TYR A 101 -15.88 1.14 4.79
CA TYR A 101 -16.93 0.19 4.43
C TYR A 101 -16.45 -1.26 4.57
N LEU A 102 -17.23 -2.06 5.32
CA LEU A 102 -17.14 -3.51 5.35
C LEU A 102 -18.21 -4.08 4.43
N ILE A 103 -17.81 -4.95 3.50
CA ILE A 103 -18.70 -5.58 2.53
C ILE A 103 -18.74 -7.08 2.82
N THR A 104 -19.92 -7.58 3.18
CA THR A 104 -20.14 -9.01 3.46
C THR A 104 -21.61 -9.38 3.41
N GLY A 105 -21.92 -10.58 2.90
CA GLY A 105 -23.26 -11.17 2.97
C GLY A 105 -23.65 -11.65 4.36
N LYS A 106 -22.70 -11.71 5.29
CA LYS A 106 -22.92 -12.20 6.67
C LYS A 106 -23.45 -11.09 7.58
N LYS A 107 -24.24 -11.47 8.58
CA LYS A 107 -24.70 -10.51 9.59
C LYS A 107 -23.55 -10.09 10.49
N VAL A 108 -23.28 -8.79 10.52
CA VAL A 108 -22.25 -8.17 11.39
C VAL A 108 -22.90 -7.85 12.75
N ARG A 109 -22.27 -8.33 13.84
CA ARG A 109 -22.76 -8.09 15.23
C ARG A 109 -21.95 -7.02 15.98
N ASN A 110 -20.95 -6.43 15.32
CA ASN A 110 -20.09 -5.43 15.93
C ASN A 110 -20.74 -4.05 15.89
N THR A 111 -20.75 -3.35 17.01
CA THR A 111 -21.40 -2.03 17.18
C THR A 111 -20.69 -0.89 16.45
N SER A 112 -19.42 -1.07 16.10
CA SER A 112 -18.68 -0.08 15.29
C SER A 112 -19.17 -0.05 13.84
N PHE A 113 -19.80 -1.12 13.37
CA PHE A 113 -20.29 -1.24 12.00
C PHE A 113 -21.82 -1.19 11.96
N ILE A 114 -22.37 -0.19 11.28
CA ILE A 114 -23.80 -0.07 11.06
C ILE A 114 -24.16 -0.42 9.62
N PRO A 115 -25.32 -1.06 9.37
CA PRO A 115 -25.79 -1.29 8.02
C PRO A 115 -25.91 0.03 7.26
N ALA A 116 -25.42 0.07 6.04
CA ALA A 116 -25.62 1.23 5.16
C ALA A 116 -27.12 1.42 4.85
N PRO A 117 -27.62 2.67 4.83
CA PRO A 117 -29.02 2.92 4.49
C PRO A 117 -29.37 2.34 3.12
N ASN A 118 -30.47 1.60 3.05
CA ASN A 118 -31.01 1.04 1.80
C ASN A 118 -30.08 0.07 1.05
N PHE A 119 -28.98 -0.40 1.66
CA PHE A 119 -28.03 -1.29 1.01
C PHE A 119 -27.73 -2.53 1.86
N LYS A 120 -28.15 -3.70 1.40
CA LYS A 120 -27.86 -4.96 2.08
C LYS A 120 -26.43 -5.43 1.78
N GLY A 121 -25.69 -5.78 2.84
CA GLY A 121 -24.33 -6.33 2.71
C GLY A 121 -23.21 -5.28 2.73
N ILE A 122 -23.55 -4.01 2.90
CA ILE A 122 -22.58 -2.95 3.18
C ILE A 122 -22.81 -2.44 4.60
N TYR A 123 -21.70 -2.30 5.34
CA TYR A 123 -21.71 -1.77 6.70
C TYR A 123 -20.70 -0.62 6.80
N GLU A 124 -21.14 0.51 7.34
CA GLU A 124 -20.29 1.68 7.55
C GLU A 124 -19.62 1.63 8.92
N ASN A 125 -18.31 1.87 8.97
CA ASN A 125 -17.52 1.96 10.18
C ASN A 125 -17.66 3.36 10.79
N LYS A 126 -18.34 3.46 11.94
CA LYS A 126 -18.51 4.72 12.67
C LYS A 126 -17.21 5.27 13.25
N ASP A 127 -16.27 4.38 13.52
CA ASP A 127 -15.00 4.70 14.19
C ASP A 127 -13.84 4.79 13.18
N VAL A 128 -14.15 4.99 11.88
CA VAL A 128 -13.12 5.11 10.85
C VAL A 128 -12.18 6.28 11.17
N MET A 129 -10.88 6.00 11.15
CA MET A 129 -9.86 7.02 11.36
C MET A 129 -9.49 7.69 10.04
N PRO A 130 -9.09 8.97 10.09
CA PRO A 130 -8.58 9.65 8.90
C PRO A 130 -7.32 8.96 8.37
N ARG A 131 -6.91 9.32 7.16
CA ARG A 131 -5.70 8.79 6.53
C ARG A 131 -4.42 9.24 7.23
N ALA A 132 -4.44 10.40 7.86
CA ALA A 132 -3.36 10.97 8.66
C ALA A 132 -3.92 11.50 9.98
N TRP A 133 -3.22 11.25 11.09
CA TRP A 133 -3.61 11.74 12.42
C TRP A 133 -2.40 11.96 13.32
N LEU A 134 -2.59 12.74 14.37
CA LEU A 134 -1.57 13.06 15.35
C LEU A 134 -1.76 12.22 16.63
N VAL A 135 -0.64 11.73 17.18
CA VAL A 135 -0.62 10.98 18.44
C VAL A 135 0.45 11.57 19.36
N GLY A 136 0.05 11.87 20.60
CA GLY A 136 0.94 12.41 21.63
C GLY A 136 1.58 11.35 22.53
N ASN A 137 1.30 10.06 22.33
CA ASN A 137 1.83 8.97 23.16
C ASN A 137 2.41 7.86 22.30
N VAL A 138 3.61 7.40 22.65
CA VAL A 138 4.36 6.38 21.94
C VAL A 138 4.75 5.25 22.87
N GLU A 139 4.45 4.01 22.47
CA GLU A 139 5.03 2.82 23.06
C GLU A 139 6.14 2.28 22.15
N SER A 140 7.40 2.42 22.59
CA SER A 140 8.54 1.87 21.86
C SER A 140 8.67 0.37 22.12
N VAL A 141 8.80 -0.41 21.06
CA VAL A 141 9.02 -1.86 21.12
C VAL A 141 10.29 -2.24 20.37
N THR A 142 10.89 -3.36 20.72
CA THR A 142 12.20 -3.76 20.19
C THR A 142 12.11 -4.45 18.84
N ASP A 143 10.98 -5.09 18.51
CA ASP A 143 10.85 -5.91 17.31
C ASP A 143 9.41 -5.97 16.77
N GLN A 144 9.28 -6.59 15.60
CA GLN A 144 8.03 -6.76 14.88
C GLN A 144 7.01 -7.63 15.64
N LYS A 145 7.48 -8.66 16.35
CA LYS A 145 6.60 -9.57 17.09
C LYS A 145 5.96 -8.87 18.28
N ALA A 146 6.75 -8.07 19.01
CA ALA A 146 6.25 -7.24 20.10
C ALA A 146 5.23 -6.21 19.59
N SER A 147 5.51 -5.55 18.45
CA SER A 147 4.60 -4.60 17.83
C SER A 147 3.27 -5.28 17.46
N LEU A 148 3.30 -6.43 16.78
CA LEU A 148 2.10 -7.17 16.42
C LEU A 148 1.29 -7.58 17.67
N SER A 149 1.95 -8.12 18.69
CA SER A 149 1.30 -8.52 19.94
C SER A 149 0.55 -7.35 20.61
N LYS A 150 1.14 -6.15 20.59
CA LYS A 150 0.52 -4.95 21.17
C LYS A 150 -0.70 -4.50 20.40
N ILE A 151 -0.62 -4.39 19.07
CA ILE A 151 -1.73 -3.88 18.26
C ILE A 151 -2.92 -4.83 18.18
N ILE A 152 -2.69 -6.16 18.28
CA ILE A 152 -3.79 -7.13 18.33
C ILE A 152 -4.44 -7.24 19.71
N SER A 153 -3.93 -6.56 20.73
CA SER A 153 -4.53 -6.56 22.07
C SER A 153 -5.89 -5.85 22.08
N LYS A 154 -6.76 -6.24 23.03
CA LYS A 154 -8.07 -5.58 23.19
C LYS A 154 -7.95 -4.14 23.72
N SER A 155 -6.83 -3.80 24.34
CA SER A 155 -6.55 -2.46 24.90
C SER A 155 -5.99 -1.48 23.88
N PHE A 156 -5.57 -1.94 22.69
CA PHE A 156 -5.01 -1.06 21.67
C PHE A 156 -6.00 -0.01 21.20
N ARG A 157 -5.56 1.25 21.22
CA ARG A 157 -6.34 2.43 20.80
C ARG A 157 -5.47 3.32 19.92
N PRO A 158 -5.48 3.13 18.59
CA PRO A 158 -4.60 3.86 17.67
C PRO A 158 -4.80 5.38 17.67
N GLN A 159 -5.98 5.86 18.14
CA GLN A 159 -6.22 7.29 18.29
C GLN A 159 -5.45 7.93 19.46
N ARG A 160 -4.99 7.12 20.43
CA ARG A 160 -4.39 7.61 21.68
C ARG A 160 -2.90 7.26 21.79
N MET A 161 -2.47 6.20 21.17
CA MET A 161 -1.12 5.67 21.31
C MET A 161 -0.66 4.99 20.02
N ALA A 162 0.56 5.29 19.61
CA ALA A 162 1.25 4.62 18.53
C ALA A 162 2.26 3.60 19.09
N VAL A 163 2.31 2.40 18.51
CA VAL A 163 3.32 1.38 18.82
C VAL A 163 4.42 1.45 17.76
N VAL A 164 5.62 1.88 18.15
CA VAL A 164 6.71 2.16 17.22
C VAL A 164 7.88 1.22 17.45
N VAL A 165 8.38 0.62 16.38
CA VAL A 165 9.56 -0.26 16.45
C VAL A 165 10.82 0.59 16.52
N ASN A 166 11.60 0.40 17.59
CA ASN A 166 12.86 1.10 17.85
C ASN A 166 12.72 2.62 17.70
N TYR A 167 11.78 3.21 18.42
CA TYR A 167 11.59 4.65 18.43
C TYR A 167 12.83 5.36 18.98
N THR A 168 13.32 6.34 18.25
CA THR A 168 14.52 7.13 18.61
C THR A 168 14.24 8.65 18.56
N GLY A 169 12.96 9.03 18.47
CA GLY A 169 12.56 10.44 18.52
C GLY A 169 12.53 10.98 19.97
N PRO A 170 12.28 12.28 20.12
CA PRO A 170 12.08 12.91 21.42
C PRO A 170 10.84 12.36 22.16
N ASP A 171 10.81 12.55 23.47
CA ASP A 171 9.63 12.25 24.28
C ASP A 171 8.43 13.09 23.84
N LEU A 172 7.25 12.50 23.92
CA LEU A 172 6.00 13.17 23.57
C LEU A 172 5.17 13.52 24.83
N PRO A 173 4.33 14.57 24.76
CA PRO A 173 3.63 15.12 25.93
C PRO A 173 2.45 14.26 26.45
N GLY A 174 2.15 13.14 25.81
CA GLY A 174 1.03 12.25 26.15
C GLY A 174 -0.29 12.65 25.49
N THR A 175 -0.58 13.92 25.37
CA THR A 175 -1.76 14.46 24.68
C THR A 175 -1.35 15.48 23.63
N VAL A 176 -2.09 15.56 22.55
CA VAL A 176 -1.86 16.48 21.45
C VAL A 176 -3.19 16.96 20.89
N GLN A 177 -3.27 18.26 20.56
CA GLN A 177 -4.34 18.82 19.76
C GLN A 177 -3.78 19.37 18.46
N GLY A 178 -4.46 19.07 17.36
CA GLY A 178 -3.99 19.51 16.06
C GLY A 178 -4.76 18.84 14.92
N THR A 179 -4.38 19.21 13.72
CA THR A 179 -4.95 18.69 12.49
C THR A 179 -3.86 18.22 11.54
N ALA A 180 -4.17 17.19 10.77
CA ALA A 180 -3.34 16.69 9.67
C ALA A 180 -4.24 16.52 8.44
N THR A 181 -4.11 17.44 7.49
CA THR A 181 -4.97 17.48 6.31
C THR A 181 -4.16 17.08 5.07
N ILE A 182 -4.56 16.01 4.41
CA ILE A 182 -3.94 15.58 3.16
C ILE A 182 -4.38 16.53 2.06
N ARG A 183 -3.42 17.22 1.44
CA ARG A 183 -3.62 18.12 0.28
C ARG A 183 -3.48 17.37 -1.03
N THR A 184 -2.55 16.41 -1.10
CA THR A 184 -2.31 15.59 -2.28
C THR A 184 -2.08 14.16 -1.85
N LEU A 185 -2.70 13.21 -2.54
CA LEU A 185 -2.52 11.77 -2.34
C LEU A 185 -2.39 11.12 -3.71
N THR A 186 -1.17 10.73 -4.07
CA THR A 186 -0.85 9.97 -5.27
C THR A 186 -0.06 8.72 -4.93
N GLU A 187 0.20 7.87 -5.92
CA GLU A 187 0.97 6.63 -5.72
C GLU A 187 2.41 6.88 -5.25
N ASN A 188 2.98 8.03 -5.59
CA ASN A 188 4.40 8.33 -5.35
C ASN A 188 4.64 9.56 -4.48
N GLU A 189 3.59 10.29 -4.12
CA GLU A 189 3.72 11.53 -3.33
C GLU A 189 2.47 11.78 -2.49
N ILE A 190 2.70 12.18 -1.24
CA ILE A 190 1.65 12.55 -0.30
C ILE A 190 2.08 13.86 0.36
N LEU A 191 1.26 14.92 0.19
CA LEU A 191 1.46 16.21 0.83
C LEU A 191 0.43 16.39 1.94
N ILE A 192 0.89 16.77 3.13
CA ILE A 192 0.06 16.90 4.34
C ILE A 192 0.36 18.23 4.99
N ASP A 193 -0.67 19.03 5.20
CA ASP A 193 -0.59 20.23 6.04
C ASP A 193 -0.89 19.82 7.48
N VAL A 194 0.06 20.10 8.37
CA VAL A 194 -0.03 19.74 9.80
C VAL A 194 -0.02 21.00 10.63
N GLN A 195 -0.95 21.09 11.58
CA GLN A 195 -0.94 22.08 12.64
C GLN A 195 -1.05 21.38 13.99
N THR A 196 -0.15 21.66 14.92
CA THR A 196 -0.14 21.02 16.24
C THR A 196 0.28 21.97 17.34
N ASP A 197 -0.37 21.85 18.51
CA ASP A 197 -0.11 22.65 19.69
C ASP A 197 1.11 22.18 20.50
N SER A 198 1.56 20.96 20.24
CA SER A 198 2.69 20.33 20.91
C SER A 198 3.39 19.34 19.97
N SER A 199 4.57 18.83 20.36
CA SER A 199 5.23 17.76 19.59
C SER A 199 4.38 16.50 19.55
N ALA A 200 4.41 15.79 18.41
CA ALA A 200 3.57 14.64 18.15
C ALA A 200 4.25 13.62 17.22
N LEU A 201 3.66 12.45 17.11
CA LEU A 201 3.81 11.60 15.93
C LEU A 201 2.68 11.89 14.95
N LEU A 202 3.04 12.21 13.71
CA LEU A 202 2.12 12.15 12.58
C LEU A 202 2.11 10.71 12.07
N VAL A 203 1.00 10.00 12.29
CA VAL A 203 0.80 8.65 11.78
C VAL A 203 0.04 8.75 10.46
N LEU A 204 0.53 8.02 9.46
CA LEU A 204 -0.08 7.93 8.14
C LEU A 204 -0.57 6.50 7.90
N SER A 205 -1.86 6.35 7.57
CA SER A 205 -2.48 5.06 7.22
C SER A 205 -1.99 4.56 5.87
N GLU A 206 -0.67 4.50 5.71
CA GLU A 206 0.02 3.92 4.57
C GLU A 206 1.03 2.88 5.03
N VAL A 207 1.15 1.80 4.26
CA VAL A 207 2.01 0.68 4.64
C VAL A 207 3.47 1.13 4.67
N TYR A 208 4.17 0.80 5.77
CA TYR A 208 5.59 1.05 5.90
C TYR A 208 6.38 0.22 4.90
N TYR A 209 7.21 0.89 4.12
CA TYR A 209 8.15 0.28 3.18
C TYR A 209 9.43 1.12 3.12
N ALA A 210 10.46 0.70 3.85
CA ALA A 210 11.70 1.45 3.99
C ALA A 210 12.46 1.68 2.66
N PRO A 211 12.55 0.68 1.75
CA PRO A 211 13.26 0.89 0.51
C PRO A 211 12.51 1.83 -0.45
N GLY A 212 12.81 3.12 -0.42
CA GLY A 212 12.34 4.07 -1.42
C GLY A 212 11.44 5.18 -0.90
N TRP A 213 10.65 4.98 0.15
CA TRP A 213 9.89 6.08 0.75
C TRP A 213 10.78 6.99 1.59
N LYS A 214 10.71 8.27 1.33
CA LYS A 214 11.37 9.36 2.06
C LYS A 214 10.34 10.34 2.56
N CYS A 215 10.74 11.18 3.50
CA CYS A 215 9.90 12.22 4.04
C CYS A 215 10.69 13.48 4.35
N ASP A 216 10.10 14.64 4.06
CA ASP A 216 10.60 15.97 4.41
C ASP A 216 9.54 16.70 5.25
N ILE A 217 10.01 17.52 6.18
CA ILE A 217 9.20 18.51 6.92
C ILE A 217 9.71 19.88 6.49
N ASN A 218 8.90 20.70 5.86
CA ASN A 218 9.28 22.03 5.35
C ASN A 218 10.53 21.98 4.45
N GLY A 219 10.72 20.88 3.68
CA GLY A 219 11.87 20.66 2.83
C GLY A 219 13.07 19.99 3.51
N GLU A 220 13.07 19.82 4.84
CA GLU A 220 14.15 19.18 5.58
C GLU A 220 13.88 17.68 5.76
N PRO A 221 14.82 16.80 5.38
CA PRO A 221 14.65 15.36 5.49
C PRO A 221 14.40 14.90 6.94
N THR A 222 13.45 13.96 7.11
CA THR A 222 13.13 13.40 8.41
C THR A 222 13.04 11.87 8.36
N LYS A 223 13.21 11.24 9.52
CA LYS A 223 13.16 9.79 9.67
C LYS A 223 11.72 9.29 9.68
N ILE A 224 11.44 8.26 8.86
CA ILE A 224 10.19 7.52 8.88
C ILE A 224 10.33 6.35 9.85
N PHE A 225 9.39 6.21 10.78
CA PHE A 225 9.29 5.09 11.71
C PHE A 225 8.26 4.07 11.25
N GLN A 226 8.53 2.79 11.51
CA GLN A 226 7.51 1.76 11.39
C GLN A 226 6.62 1.81 12.64
N THR A 227 5.34 1.96 12.41
CA THR A 227 4.35 2.28 13.43
C THR A 227 3.16 1.35 13.31
N ASP A 228 2.58 0.97 14.46
CA ASP A 228 1.42 0.08 14.51
C ASP A 228 1.58 -1.14 13.61
N HIS A 229 2.79 -1.71 13.64
CA HIS A 229 3.25 -2.89 12.91
C HIS A 229 3.31 -2.69 11.38
N VAL A 230 2.31 -2.09 10.77
CA VAL A 230 2.17 -2.01 9.29
C VAL A 230 2.23 -0.59 8.75
N LEU A 231 2.04 0.44 9.57
CA LEU A 231 1.93 1.83 9.16
C LEU A 231 3.27 2.57 9.25
N ARG A 232 3.28 3.81 8.80
CA ARG A 232 4.43 4.72 8.91
C ARG A 232 4.07 5.96 9.71
N SER A 233 5.05 6.51 10.41
CA SER A 233 4.93 7.80 11.09
C SER A 233 6.23 8.58 11.03
N ILE A 234 6.13 9.87 11.36
CA ILE A 234 7.26 10.76 11.58
C ILE A 234 7.05 11.56 12.87
N TYR A 235 8.13 11.99 13.49
CA TYR A 235 8.08 12.99 14.54
C TYR A 235 7.77 14.38 13.94
N ILE A 236 6.86 15.12 14.56
CA ILE A 236 6.48 16.48 14.19
C ILE A 236 6.69 17.39 15.42
N PRO A 237 7.48 18.48 15.32
CA PRO A 237 7.55 19.48 16.37
C PRO A 237 6.25 20.30 16.45
N LYS A 238 6.08 21.06 17.53
CA LYS A 238 4.99 22.03 17.66
C LYS A 238 5.03 23.05 16.53
N GLY A 239 3.85 23.41 15.99
CA GLY A 239 3.72 24.48 14.99
C GLY A 239 2.91 24.09 13.77
N GLN A 240 3.14 24.83 12.70
CA GLN A 240 2.56 24.55 11.37
C GLN A 240 3.66 24.02 10.45
N HIS A 241 3.37 22.92 9.76
CA HIS A 241 4.34 22.22 8.94
C HIS A 241 3.71 21.72 7.64
N GLU A 242 4.48 21.80 6.57
CA GLU A 242 4.22 21.05 5.35
C GLU A 242 5.04 19.75 5.40
N VAL A 243 4.36 18.63 5.31
CA VAL A 243 4.98 17.29 5.31
C VAL A 243 4.82 16.68 3.93
N ARG A 244 5.93 16.23 3.38
CA ARG A 244 5.97 15.58 2.08
C ARG A 244 6.55 14.18 2.21
N PHE A 245 5.74 13.16 1.96
CA PHE A 245 6.22 11.80 1.71
C PHE A 245 6.37 11.59 0.21
N TYR A 246 7.48 11.03 -0.22
CA TYR A 246 7.72 10.76 -1.63
C TYR A 246 8.52 9.48 -1.85
N TYR A 247 8.29 8.85 -3.00
CA TYR A 247 8.97 7.62 -3.37
C TYR A 247 10.13 7.91 -4.32
N ASP A 248 11.36 7.62 -3.87
CA ASP A 248 12.58 7.84 -4.66
C ASP A 248 13.14 6.51 -5.19
N HIS A 249 13.14 6.38 -6.50
CA HIS A 249 13.61 5.21 -7.24
C HIS A 249 15.10 5.31 -7.62
N GLY A 250 15.98 5.82 -6.77
CA GLY A 250 17.39 6.06 -7.09
C GLY A 250 18.08 4.85 -7.73
N SER A 251 17.98 3.66 -7.11
CA SER A 251 18.53 2.42 -7.66
C SER A 251 17.88 1.99 -8.98
N TRP A 252 16.58 2.23 -9.16
CA TRP A 252 15.87 1.95 -10.40
C TRP A 252 16.35 2.81 -11.56
N LYS A 253 16.64 4.09 -11.31
CA LYS A 253 17.20 5.00 -12.35
C LYS A 253 18.52 4.46 -12.87
N ILE A 254 19.43 4.04 -11.96
CA ILE A 254 20.72 3.44 -12.30
C ILE A 254 20.53 2.13 -13.06
N ALA A 255 19.72 1.23 -12.57
CA ALA A 255 19.45 -0.07 -13.22
C ALA A 255 18.86 0.11 -14.63
N ARG A 256 17.95 1.06 -14.81
CA ARG A 256 17.36 1.37 -16.12
C ARG A 256 18.40 1.92 -17.11
N ILE A 257 19.30 2.78 -16.66
CA ILE A 257 20.40 3.31 -17.52
C ILE A 257 21.32 2.15 -17.89
N ALA A 258 21.76 1.35 -16.93
CA ALA A 258 22.63 0.20 -17.18
C ALA A 258 22.00 -0.79 -18.18
N SER A 259 20.73 -1.13 -18.01
CA SER A 259 20.00 -2.04 -18.91
C SER A 259 19.91 -1.47 -20.34
N ARG A 260 19.57 -0.18 -20.49
CA ARG A 260 19.50 0.47 -21.81
C ARG A 260 20.86 0.53 -22.49
N SER A 261 21.92 0.84 -21.75
CA SER A 261 23.29 0.88 -22.26
C SER A 261 23.77 -0.49 -22.69
N SER A 262 23.48 -1.54 -21.91
CA SER A 262 23.80 -2.94 -22.27
C SER A 262 23.07 -3.39 -23.52
N PHE A 263 21.79 -3.04 -23.66
CA PHE A 263 21.01 -3.37 -24.86
C PHE A 263 21.59 -2.67 -26.11
N LEU A 264 21.90 -1.37 -26.01
CA LEU A 264 22.52 -0.62 -27.11
C LEU A 264 23.87 -1.21 -27.50
N PHE A 265 24.69 -1.57 -26.51
CA PHE A 265 25.99 -2.24 -26.76
C PHE A 265 25.81 -3.55 -27.53
N LEU A 266 24.85 -4.40 -27.13
CA LEU A 266 24.57 -5.65 -27.84
C LEU A 266 24.13 -5.41 -29.27
N VAL A 267 23.26 -4.44 -29.52
CA VAL A 267 22.82 -4.07 -30.88
C VAL A 267 24.00 -3.60 -31.71
N CYS A 268 24.83 -2.71 -31.20
CA CYS A 268 26.03 -2.24 -31.89
C CYS A 268 27.04 -3.36 -32.18
N ALA A 269 27.23 -4.29 -31.23
CA ALA A 269 28.11 -5.45 -31.42
C ALA A 269 27.59 -6.37 -32.52
N LEU A 270 26.29 -6.65 -32.57
CA LEU A 270 25.67 -7.45 -33.64
C LEU A 270 25.84 -6.79 -35.02
N PHE A 271 25.59 -5.48 -35.10
CA PHE A 271 25.84 -4.73 -36.35
C PHE A 271 27.29 -4.79 -36.78
N PHE A 272 28.23 -4.60 -35.85
CA PHE A 272 29.65 -4.67 -36.14
C PHE A 272 30.07 -6.06 -36.63
N LEU A 273 29.60 -7.14 -36.01
CA LEU A 273 29.86 -8.52 -36.42
C LEU A 273 29.29 -8.80 -37.81
N SER A 274 28.05 -8.42 -38.07
CA SER A 274 27.42 -8.57 -39.39
C SER A 274 28.15 -7.79 -40.47
N TRP A 275 28.56 -6.57 -40.19
CA TRP A 275 29.36 -5.75 -41.13
C TRP A 275 30.72 -6.39 -41.43
N LYS A 276 31.38 -6.92 -40.42
CA LYS A 276 32.69 -7.62 -40.60
C LYS A 276 32.53 -8.89 -41.39
N ASP A 277 31.46 -9.66 -41.21
CA ASP A 277 31.24 -10.89 -42.02
C ASP A 277 30.92 -10.57 -43.47
N ASN A 278 30.12 -9.55 -43.76
CA ASN A 278 29.86 -9.11 -45.14
C ASN A 278 31.14 -8.69 -45.88
N LYS A 279 32.10 -8.05 -45.22
CA LYS A 279 33.39 -7.71 -45.83
C LYS A 279 34.30 -8.92 -46.10
N ARG A 280 34.07 -10.07 -45.45
CA ARG A 280 34.84 -11.30 -45.70
C ARG A 280 34.33 -12.10 -46.90
N VAL A 281 33.09 -11.85 -47.33
CA VAL A 281 32.48 -12.53 -48.48
C VAL A 281 32.80 -11.84 -49.81
N GLU A 282 33.29 -10.58 -49.76
CA GLU A 282 33.66 -9.79 -50.96
C GLU A 282 35.13 -9.93 -51.34
N ILE A 283 35.93 -10.80 -50.68
CA ILE A 283 37.34 -11.12 -51.03
C ILE A 283 37.37 -12.64 -51.44
#